data_7cba257d9cf714720eaba1c2169e9f2a
#
_entry.id   7cba257d9cf714720eaba1c2169e9f2a
#
_cell.length_a   1.000
_cell.length_b   1.000
_cell.length_c   1.000
_cell.angle_alpha   90.00
_cell.angle_beta   90.00
_cell.angle_gamma   90.00
#
_symmetry.space_group_name_H-M   'P 1'
#
loop_
_entity.id
_entity.type
_entity.pdbx_description
1 polymer ?
#
loop_
_entity_poly.entity_id
_entity_poly.type
_entity_poly.pdbx_seq_one_letter_code
_entity_poly.pdbx_strand_id
1 'polypeptide(L)'
;MSLCAVLLTDRWRAGEPDRSVFEGALGAEKRAVLSEPDAAVRLAGLAEILRSYGVGPDVRVGVLSNHRIETYLAVLAVVSVGGTFVPLNPKFPVERLRTIVDLARPVVVLGDASTVEVHRDVAASVPFVDVASVAPSPNRVQAWLDTAANASFTGENTAYVMFTSGSTGTPKGVPISYSNLAAYVEGVTGLLAIPEGARFSQFFDLSFDLSMHDIFVSMRHRGTLVAPTAVDMMMPGAYVARERIDAWFSVPLVGAQLGAGKLREDFPGFRSMLFCGEALPMETVAACRPWLAAGGRMWNLYGPTEATIAFTAADVTESVRAHGNASIGRPFGVNRTAMLAADGTVVDQPQLGDEGELLLGGPQVFAGYSTDAPSPFVEGTSTRWYRSGDLVRIDDEGVYFRGRVDSQVKFRGYRIELGEIETVARRTFGLKTVAVVVSGEGVDARLVLFHLTGEAAGAIDLQRLGTDLPSYMIPAEAMALDAMPTNQNGKIDRRALAARPRGT
;
A
#
# COMPACT_ATOMS: atom_id res chain seq x y z
N MET A 1 24.61 7.25 3.64
CA MET A 1 24.59 5.79 3.95
C MET A 1 23.48 5.18 3.13
N SER A 2 23.65 3.98 2.55
CA SER A 2 22.55 3.32 1.85
C SER A 2 21.45 2.94 2.87
N LEU A 3 20.17 2.90 2.43
CA LEU A 3 19.06 2.45 3.26
C LEU A 3 19.36 1.09 3.92
N CYS A 4 19.96 0.18 3.16
CA CYS A 4 20.34 -1.14 3.65
C CYS A 4 21.40 -1.09 4.75
N ALA A 5 22.37 -0.17 4.66
CA ALA A 5 23.35 0.00 5.70
C ALA A 5 22.68 0.46 7.01
N VAL A 6 21.77 1.43 6.93
CA VAL A 6 21.08 1.96 8.11
C VAL A 6 20.08 0.96 8.71
N LEU A 7 19.29 0.32 7.88
CA LEU A 7 18.19 -0.55 8.37
C LEU A 7 18.66 -1.97 8.73
N LEU A 8 19.70 -2.47 8.05
CA LEU A 8 20.10 -3.87 8.19
C LEU A 8 21.39 -4.08 8.96
N THR A 9 22.31 -3.11 8.96
CA THR A 9 23.62 -3.34 9.59
C THR A 9 23.72 -2.84 11.02
N ASP A 10 23.19 -1.65 11.33
CA ASP A 10 23.34 -1.08 12.67
C ASP A 10 22.51 -1.85 13.69
N ARG A 11 21.29 -2.26 13.31
CA ARG A 11 20.45 -3.11 14.16
C ARG A 11 21.09 -4.45 14.47
N TRP A 12 21.51 -5.17 13.43
CA TRP A 12 21.95 -6.56 13.54
C TRP A 12 23.38 -6.70 14.08
N ARG A 13 24.23 -5.67 13.94
CA ARG A 13 25.55 -5.64 14.57
C ARG A 13 25.49 -5.45 16.08
N ALA A 14 24.51 -4.73 16.56
CA ALA A 14 24.32 -4.51 18.00
C ALA A 14 23.87 -5.79 18.73
N GLY A 15 23.11 -6.68 18.03
CA GLY A 15 22.76 -8.03 18.45
C GLY A 15 22.23 -8.15 19.86
N GLU A 16 21.10 -7.49 20.19
CA GLU A 16 20.49 -7.63 21.49
C GLU A 16 19.70 -8.96 21.55
N PRO A 17 20.14 -9.96 22.33
CA PRO A 17 19.61 -11.33 22.27
C PRO A 17 18.12 -11.43 22.68
N ASP A 18 17.65 -10.50 23.50
CA ASP A 18 16.29 -10.52 24.05
C ASP A 18 15.30 -9.65 23.26
N ARG A 19 15.77 -8.93 22.22
CA ARG A 19 14.90 -8.06 21.44
C ARG A 19 14.21 -8.84 20.31
N SER A 20 12.90 -8.81 20.30
CA SER A 20 12.11 -9.37 19.20
C SER A 20 12.11 -8.46 17.97
N VAL A 21 12.08 -9.07 16.77
CA VAL A 21 11.97 -8.38 15.47
C VAL A 21 10.60 -8.60 14.88
N PHE A 22 10.14 -9.84 14.92
CA PHE A 22 8.87 -10.26 14.36
C PHE A 22 8.10 -11.09 15.36
N GLU A 23 6.79 -10.86 15.41
CA GLU A 23 5.84 -11.71 16.09
C GLU A 23 4.70 -12.06 15.13
N GLY A 24 4.30 -13.34 15.09
CA GLY A 24 3.27 -13.81 14.16
C GLY A 24 3.37 -15.30 13.89
N ALA A 25 2.67 -15.75 12.84
CA ALA A 25 2.78 -17.12 12.41
C ALA A 25 4.11 -17.39 11.69
N LEU A 26 4.75 -18.55 11.95
CA LEU A 26 5.99 -18.99 11.30
C LEU A 26 5.96 -20.53 11.13
N GLY A 27 6.14 -21.02 9.92
CA GLY A 27 6.07 -22.45 9.62
C GLY A 27 4.70 -23.03 10.04
N ALA A 28 4.72 -24.10 10.84
CA ALA A 28 3.53 -24.70 11.43
C ALA A 28 3.03 -23.98 12.70
N GLU A 29 3.83 -23.09 13.27
CA GLU A 29 3.49 -22.38 14.51
C GLU A 29 2.49 -21.25 14.21
N LYS A 30 1.39 -21.23 14.98
CA LYS A 30 0.37 -20.18 14.87
C LYS A 30 0.85 -18.84 15.43
N ARG A 31 1.81 -18.88 16.35
CA ARG A 31 2.43 -17.71 16.95
C ARG A 31 3.88 -18.04 17.34
N ALA A 32 4.80 -17.32 16.75
CA ALA A 32 6.23 -17.35 17.05
C ALA A 32 6.71 -15.94 17.41
N VAL A 33 7.76 -15.87 18.19
CA VAL A 33 8.53 -14.64 18.45
C VAL A 33 9.92 -14.88 17.89
N LEU A 34 10.35 -14.05 16.97
CA LEU A 34 11.67 -14.17 16.35
C LEU A 34 12.58 -13.06 16.89
N SER A 35 13.63 -13.46 17.60
CA SER A 35 14.65 -12.53 18.12
C SER A 35 15.55 -11.96 17.02
N GLU A 36 16.29 -10.91 17.33
CA GLU A 36 17.28 -10.35 16.38
C GLU A 36 18.31 -11.41 15.92
N PRO A 37 18.95 -12.20 16.80
CA PRO A 37 19.87 -13.25 16.36
C PRO A 37 19.22 -14.32 15.49
N ASP A 38 18.00 -14.77 15.86
CA ASP A 38 17.29 -15.81 15.10
C ASP A 38 16.88 -15.32 13.71
N ALA A 39 16.47 -14.06 13.59
CA ALA A 39 16.17 -13.47 12.30
C ALA A 39 17.45 -13.31 11.46
N ALA A 40 18.57 -12.87 12.05
CA ALA A 40 19.85 -12.71 11.36
C ALA A 40 20.34 -14.02 10.72
N VAL A 41 20.28 -15.14 11.46
CA VAL A 41 20.72 -16.44 10.92
C VAL A 41 19.84 -16.94 9.78
N ARG A 42 18.53 -16.64 9.81
CA ARG A 42 17.59 -16.97 8.73
C ARG A 42 17.80 -16.08 7.51
N LEU A 43 17.99 -14.78 7.72
CA LEU A 43 18.28 -13.81 6.65
C LEU A 43 19.61 -14.15 5.94
N ALA A 44 20.63 -14.55 6.69
CA ALA A 44 21.90 -14.99 6.11
C ALA A 44 21.75 -16.22 5.21
N GLY A 45 20.95 -17.21 5.64
CA GLY A 45 20.64 -18.40 4.83
C GLY A 45 19.85 -18.06 3.57
N LEU A 46 18.82 -17.22 3.69
CA LEU A 46 18.04 -16.75 2.55
C LEU A 46 18.87 -15.95 1.55
N ALA A 47 19.75 -15.06 2.04
CA ALA A 47 20.63 -14.27 1.19
C ALA A 47 21.61 -15.15 0.39
N GLU A 48 22.11 -16.25 0.97
CA GLU A 48 22.95 -17.23 0.25
C GLU A 48 22.17 -17.90 -0.87
N ILE A 49 20.95 -18.35 -0.60
CA ILE A 49 20.08 -18.95 -1.62
C ILE A 49 19.75 -17.95 -2.73
N LEU A 50 19.37 -16.71 -2.38
CA LEU A 50 19.07 -15.69 -3.38
C LEU A 50 20.26 -15.42 -4.31
N ARG A 51 21.50 -15.33 -3.76
CA ARG A 51 22.72 -15.18 -4.57
C ARG A 51 22.95 -16.39 -5.49
N SER A 52 22.61 -17.61 -5.08
CA SER A 52 22.73 -18.79 -5.94
C SER A 52 21.80 -18.74 -7.15
N TYR A 53 20.68 -17.99 -7.07
CA TYR A 53 19.80 -17.67 -8.19
C TYR A 53 20.23 -16.40 -8.96
N GLY A 54 21.38 -15.81 -8.64
CA GLY A 54 21.91 -14.61 -9.29
C GLY A 54 21.19 -13.33 -8.86
N VAL A 55 20.49 -13.32 -7.71
CA VAL A 55 19.80 -12.13 -7.21
C VAL A 55 20.82 -11.07 -6.77
N GLY A 56 20.65 -9.87 -7.30
CA GLY A 56 21.41 -8.66 -7.07
C GLY A 56 20.66 -7.45 -7.60
N PRO A 57 21.35 -6.31 -7.86
CA PRO A 57 20.72 -5.07 -8.31
C PRO A 57 19.77 -5.29 -9.51
N ASP A 58 18.54 -4.78 -9.37
CA ASP A 58 17.46 -4.86 -10.36
C ASP A 58 16.99 -6.26 -10.77
N VAL A 59 17.52 -7.32 -10.12
CA VAL A 59 17.02 -8.69 -10.32
C VAL A 59 15.76 -8.89 -9.49
N ARG A 60 14.67 -9.30 -10.15
CA ARG A 60 13.35 -9.39 -9.53
C ARG A 60 13.10 -10.74 -8.89
N VAL A 61 12.51 -10.71 -7.70
CA VAL A 61 12.12 -11.86 -6.89
C VAL A 61 10.64 -11.74 -6.56
N GLY A 62 9.84 -12.75 -6.90
CA GLY A 62 8.43 -12.81 -6.50
C GLY A 62 8.33 -13.13 -5.01
N VAL A 63 7.43 -12.47 -4.29
CA VAL A 63 7.11 -12.81 -2.90
C VAL A 63 5.62 -13.14 -2.82
N LEU A 64 5.31 -14.43 -2.74
CA LEU A 64 3.96 -14.93 -2.48
C LEU A 64 3.67 -14.81 -0.99
N SER A 65 2.89 -13.80 -0.63
CA SER A 65 2.82 -13.33 0.75
C SER A 65 1.45 -13.51 1.39
N ASN A 66 1.50 -13.89 2.65
CA ASN A 66 0.43 -13.78 3.63
C ASN A 66 0.95 -12.90 4.80
N HIS A 67 0.11 -12.61 5.81
CA HIS A 67 0.54 -11.94 7.05
C HIS A 67 1.31 -12.93 7.96
N ARG A 68 2.57 -13.25 7.58
CA ARG A 68 3.41 -14.23 8.26
C ARG A 68 4.85 -13.73 8.36
N ILE A 69 5.60 -14.24 9.32
CA ILE A 69 7.02 -13.88 9.52
C ILE A 69 7.85 -14.18 8.27
N GLU A 70 7.56 -15.28 7.56
CA GLU A 70 8.22 -15.66 6.32
C GLU A 70 8.18 -14.56 5.25
N THR A 71 7.06 -13.85 5.16
CA THR A 71 6.88 -12.73 4.23
C THR A 71 7.88 -11.60 4.49
N TYR A 72 8.04 -11.24 5.77
CA TYR A 72 8.94 -10.15 6.16
C TYR A 72 10.41 -10.55 6.04
N LEU A 73 10.73 -11.81 6.38
CA LEU A 73 12.05 -12.39 6.12
C LEU A 73 12.39 -12.39 4.63
N ALA A 74 11.42 -12.78 3.77
CA ALA A 74 11.60 -12.76 2.32
C ALA A 74 11.92 -11.34 1.80
N VAL A 75 11.11 -10.34 2.19
CA VAL A 75 11.32 -8.93 1.80
C VAL A 75 12.71 -8.45 2.23
N LEU A 76 13.07 -8.62 3.52
CA LEU A 76 14.36 -8.18 4.04
C LEU A 76 15.54 -8.93 3.44
N ALA A 77 15.40 -10.23 3.14
CA ALA A 77 16.45 -11.00 2.48
C ALA A 77 16.72 -10.47 1.07
N VAL A 78 15.67 -10.22 0.27
CA VAL A 78 15.81 -9.65 -1.09
C VAL A 78 16.48 -8.28 -1.04
N VAL A 79 16.01 -7.39 -0.14
CA VAL A 79 16.60 -6.06 0.04
C VAL A 79 18.05 -6.15 0.48
N SER A 80 18.42 -7.12 1.34
CA SER A 80 19.80 -7.27 1.86
C SER A 80 20.84 -7.64 0.80
N VAL A 81 20.40 -8.20 -0.32
CA VAL A 81 21.27 -8.53 -1.46
C VAL A 81 21.13 -7.53 -2.63
N GLY A 82 20.38 -6.45 -2.43
CA GLY A 82 20.13 -5.41 -3.44
C GLY A 82 19.14 -5.81 -4.52
N GLY A 83 18.38 -6.89 -4.32
CA GLY A 83 17.37 -7.36 -5.25
C GLY A 83 16.10 -6.50 -5.25
N THR A 84 15.24 -6.76 -6.21
CA THR A 84 13.93 -6.11 -6.36
C THR A 84 12.83 -7.10 -5.99
N PHE A 85 12.06 -6.86 -4.94
CA PHE A 85 10.92 -7.74 -4.65
C PHE A 85 9.66 -7.29 -5.38
N VAL A 86 8.84 -8.28 -5.76
CA VAL A 86 7.54 -8.10 -6.41
C VAL A 86 6.49 -8.84 -5.58
N PRO A 87 5.60 -8.13 -4.90
CA PRO A 87 4.54 -8.76 -4.15
C PRO A 87 3.57 -9.52 -5.04
N LEU A 88 3.27 -10.76 -4.66
CA LEU A 88 2.27 -11.61 -5.29
C LEU A 88 1.23 -11.99 -4.23
N ASN A 89 0.03 -11.45 -4.32
CA ASN A 89 -1.02 -11.73 -3.33
C ASN A 89 -1.75 -13.03 -3.68
N PRO A 90 -1.63 -14.10 -2.87
CA PRO A 90 -2.25 -15.39 -3.18
C PRO A 90 -3.79 -15.37 -3.19
N LYS A 91 -4.42 -14.28 -2.76
CA LYS A 91 -5.88 -14.07 -2.83
C LYS A 91 -6.33 -13.47 -4.16
N PHE A 92 -5.39 -13.06 -5.03
CA PHE A 92 -5.73 -12.55 -6.35
C PHE A 92 -6.08 -13.71 -7.29
N PRO A 93 -6.92 -13.45 -8.32
CA PRO A 93 -7.20 -14.42 -9.37
C PRO A 93 -5.90 -14.92 -10.02
N VAL A 94 -5.88 -16.21 -10.37
CA VAL A 94 -4.71 -16.87 -10.98
C VAL A 94 -4.28 -16.13 -12.25
N GLU A 95 -5.22 -15.72 -13.11
CA GLU A 95 -4.90 -15.01 -14.36
C GLU A 95 -4.25 -13.64 -14.10
N ARG A 96 -4.68 -12.93 -13.04
CA ARG A 96 -4.04 -11.68 -12.63
C ARG A 96 -2.62 -11.90 -12.14
N LEU A 97 -2.39 -12.94 -11.35
CA LEU A 97 -1.06 -13.30 -10.85
C LEU A 97 -0.14 -13.72 -12.01
N ARG A 98 -0.64 -14.50 -12.97
CA ARG A 98 0.11 -14.85 -14.19
C ARG A 98 0.54 -13.60 -14.95
N THR A 99 -0.39 -12.67 -15.17
CA THR A 99 -0.08 -11.39 -15.81
C THR A 99 1.04 -10.63 -15.08
N ILE A 100 0.98 -10.57 -13.73
CA ILE A 100 2.03 -9.91 -12.93
C ILE A 100 3.37 -10.66 -13.07
N VAL A 101 3.37 -11.99 -13.00
CA VAL A 101 4.59 -12.81 -13.17
C VAL A 101 5.21 -12.62 -14.55
N ASP A 102 4.39 -12.59 -15.60
CA ASP A 102 4.85 -12.38 -16.98
C ASP A 102 5.47 -10.99 -17.19
N LEU A 103 4.88 -9.95 -16.57
CA LEU A 103 5.40 -8.59 -16.62
C LEU A 103 6.64 -8.41 -15.74
N ALA A 104 6.64 -9.03 -14.56
CA ALA A 104 7.73 -8.91 -13.60
C ALA A 104 8.94 -9.77 -13.96
N ARG A 105 8.73 -10.96 -14.54
CA ARG A 105 9.77 -11.94 -14.88
C ARG A 105 10.72 -12.24 -13.72
N PRO A 106 10.22 -12.68 -12.56
CA PRO A 106 11.07 -12.98 -11.41
C PRO A 106 11.95 -14.19 -11.70
N VAL A 107 13.18 -14.19 -11.17
CA VAL A 107 14.12 -15.34 -11.31
C VAL A 107 13.85 -16.45 -10.29
N VAL A 108 13.19 -16.11 -9.20
CA VAL A 108 12.78 -17.02 -8.12
C VAL A 108 11.55 -16.46 -7.42
N VAL A 109 10.71 -17.31 -6.86
CA VAL A 109 9.57 -16.94 -6.01
C VAL A 109 9.82 -17.46 -4.59
N LEU A 110 9.74 -16.55 -3.61
CA LEU A 110 9.76 -16.88 -2.19
C LEU A 110 8.33 -16.96 -1.66
N GLY A 111 8.06 -17.91 -0.80
CA GLY A 111 6.74 -18.09 -0.18
C GLY A 111 6.81 -19.00 1.02
N ASP A 112 5.68 -19.50 1.46
CA ASP A 112 5.55 -20.52 2.50
C ASP A 112 4.80 -21.75 1.98
N ALA A 113 4.78 -22.83 2.77
CA ALA A 113 4.15 -24.09 2.38
C ALA A 113 2.67 -23.93 1.94
N SER A 114 1.94 -22.91 2.47
CA SER A 114 0.54 -22.68 2.09
C SER A 114 0.38 -22.04 0.72
N THR A 115 1.44 -21.49 0.15
CA THR A 115 1.43 -20.79 -1.16
C THR A 115 1.96 -21.64 -2.33
N VAL A 116 2.45 -22.85 -2.06
CA VAL A 116 3.04 -23.75 -3.09
C VAL A 116 2.08 -24.06 -4.23
N GLU A 117 0.80 -24.30 -3.93
CA GLU A 117 -0.20 -24.60 -4.97
C GLU A 117 -0.44 -23.38 -5.86
N VAL A 118 -0.60 -22.21 -5.27
CA VAL A 118 -0.73 -20.94 -6.03
C VAL A 118 0.50 -20.73 -6.92
N HIS A 119 1.71 -20.99 -6.40
CA HIS A 119 2.93 -20.90 -7.21
C HIS A 119 2.88 -21.85 -8.42
N ARG A 120 2.47 -23.12 -8.25
CA ARG A 120 2.35 -24.06 -9.37
C ARG A 120 1.40 -23.55 -10.45
N ASP A 121 0.32 -22.89 -10.06
CA ASP A 121 -0.67 -22.38 -10.98
C ASP A 121 -0.20 -21.14 -11.74
N VAL A 122 0.59 -20.28 -11.13
CA VAL A 122 0.92 -18.96 -11.69
C VAL A 122 2.35 -18.82 -12.21
N ALA A 123 3.30 -19.64 -11.73
CA ALA A 123 4.73 -19.46 -11.97
C ALA A 123 5.49 -20.81 -12.00
N ALA A 124 4.90 -21.89 -12.50
CA ALA A 124 5.46 -23.24 -12.47
C ALA A 124 6.88 -23.37 -13.08
N SER A 125 7.23 -22.50 -14.02
CA SER A 125 8.57 -22.46 -14.66
C SER A 125 9.61 -21.68 -13.85
N VAL A 126 9.20 -20.95 -12.81
CA VAL A 126 10.08 -20.15 -11.94
C VAL A 126 10.39 -20.97 -10.68
N PRO A 127 11.65 -21.10 -10.24
CA PRO A 127 11.99 -21.79 -9.00
C PRO A 127 11.22 -21.24 -7.79
N PHE A 128 10.80 -22.13 -6.89
CA PHE A 128 10.14 -21.78 -5.64
C PHE A 128 11.02 -22.12 -4.43
N VAL A 129 11.10 -21.21 -3.47
CA VAL A 129 11.78 -21.41 -2.21
C VAL A 129 10.79 -21.21 -1.06
N ASP A 130 10.56 -22.27 -0.29
CA ASP A 130 9.83 -22.18 0.97
C ASP A 130 10.75 -21.57 2.04
N VAL A 131 10.43 -20.34 2.45
CA VAL A 131 11.23 -19.54 3.38
C VAL A 131 11.40 -20.23 4.73
N ALA A 132 10.36 -20.94 5.21
CA ALA A 132 10.42 -21.64 6.50
C ALA A 132 11.37 -22.85 6.46
N SER A 133 11.56 -23.47 5.27
CA SER A 133 12.41 -24.64 5.08
C SER A 133 13.91 -24.31 4.96
N VAL A 134 14.26 -23.03 4.78
CA VAL A 134 15.65 -22.59 4.63
C VAL A 134 16.38 -22.76 5.95
N ALA A 135 17.48 -23.52 5.91
CA ALA A 135 18.30 -23.76 7.09
C ALA A 135 18.94 -22.46 7.61
N PRO A 136 18.86 -22.17 8.92
CA PRO A 136 19.60 -21.05 9.50
C PRO A 136 21.11 -21.21 9.27
N SER A 137 21.79 -20.11 8.95
CA SER A 137 23.22 -20.11 8.62
C SER A 137 24.04 -19.23 9.60
N PRO A 138 24.29 -19.68 10.84
CA PRO A 138 24.98 -18.86 11.86
C PRO A 138 26.37 -18.39 11.40
N ASN A 139 27.12 -19.27 10.73
CA ASN A 139 28.48 -18.98 10.26
C ASN A 139 28.54 -17.98 9.11
N ARG A 140 27.38 -17.60 8.54
CA ARG A 140 27.26 -16.66 7.41
C ARG A 140 26.79 -15.28 7.83
N VAL A 141 26.37 -15.10 9.09
CA VAL A 141 25.79 -13.82 9.56
C VAL A 141 26.77 -12.67 9.34
N GLN A 142 28.05 -12.80 9.73
CA GLN A 142 29.03 -11.74 9.54
C GLN A 142 29.25 -11.41 8.06
N ALA A 143 29.43 -12.42 7.22
CA ALA A 143 29.60 -12.23 5.77
C ALA A 143 28.34 -11.60 5.11
N TRP A 144 27.15 -11.94 5.59
CA TRP A 144 25.90 -11.31 5.17
C TRP A 144 25.86 -9.83 5.56
N LEU A 145 26.19 -9.48 6.81
CA LEU A 145 26.24 -8.09 7.30
C LEU A 145 27.26 -7.26 6.52
N ASP A 146 28.44 -7.81 6.28
CA ASP A 146 29.49 -7.11 5.53
C ASP A 146 29.07 -6.87 4.08
N THR A 147 28.36 -7.83 3.47
CA THR A 147 27.84 -7.66 2.12
C THR A 147 26.73 -6.62 2.07
N ALA A 148 25.79 -6.65 3.00
CA ALA A 148 24.71 -5.67 3.09
C ALA A 148 25.23 -4.25 3.35
N ALA A 149 26.31 -4.12 4.16
CA ALA A 149 26.97 -2.84 4.42
C ALA A 149 27.73 -2.29 3.22
N ASN A 150 28.38 -3.19 2.46
CA ASN A 150 29.23 -2.85 1.32
C ASN A 150 28.50 -3.06 -0.01
N ALA A 151 27.16 -3.13 0.02
CA ALA A 151 26.37 -3.41 -1.15
C ALA A 151 26.71 -2.45 -2.30
N SER A 152 27.10 -3.03 -3.44
CA SER A 152 27.49 -2.32 -4.66
C SER A 152 26.31 -1.70 -5.42
N PHE A 153 25.08 -1.87 -4.92
CA PHE A 153 23.93 -1.25 -5.54
C PHE A 153 23.79 0.23 -5.15
N THR A 154 23.38 1.03 -6.12
CA THR A 154 23.15 2.46 -5.94
C THR A 154 21.74 2.72 -5.42
N GLY A 155 21.49 3.92 -4.90
CA GLY A 155 20.14 4.35 -4.55
C GLY A 155 19.14 4.31 -5.70
N GLU A 156 19.62 4.36 -6.95
CA GLU A 156 18.80 4.32 -8.17
C GLU A 156 18.26 2.92 -8.52
N ASN A 157 18.88 1.84 -7.99
CA ASN A 157 18.37 0.49 -8.20
C ASN A 157 16.98 0.32 -7.56
N THR A 158 16.17 -0.52 -8.18
CA THR A 158 14.78 -0.75 -7.76
C THR A 158 14.73 -1.61 -6.50
N ALA A 159 14.07 -1.14 -5.45
CA ALA A 159 13.81 -1.91 -4.23
C ALA A 159 12.60 -2.82 -4.41
N TYR A 160 11.52 -2.30 -4.98
CA TYR A 160 10.32 -3.09 -5.26
C TYR A 160 9.56 -2.59 -6.48
N VAL A 161 8.71 -3.46 -7.05
CA VAL A 161 7.73 -3.08 -8.08
C VAL A 161 6.34 -3.44 -7.57
N MET A 162 5.49 -2.42 -7.36
CA MET A 162 4.08 -2.61 -7.08
C MET A 162 3.28 -2.61 -8.38
N PHE A 163 2.36 -3.57 -8.52
CA PHE A 163 1.45 -3.60 -9.66
C PHE A 163 0.10 -3.03 -9.26
N THR A 164 -0.20 -1.84 -9.80
CA THR A 164 -1.47 -1.15 -9.58
C THR A 164 -2.44 -1.39 -10.73
N SER A 165 -3.74 -1.13 -10.51
CA SER A 165 -4.75 -1.18 -11.56
C SER A 165 -4.41 -0.20 -12.70
N GLY A 166 -4.65 -0.63 -13.94
CA GLY A 166 -4.43 0.19 -15.14
C GLY A 166 -5.74 0.49 -15.86
N SER A 167 -5.87 1.69 -16.41
CA SER A 167 -7.07 2.12 -17.15
C SER A 167 -7.40 1.26 -18.38
N THR A 168 -6.40 0.52 -18.90
CA THR A 168 -6.53 -0.40 -20.03
C THR A 168 -6.87 -1.84 -19.62
N GLY A 169 -6.98 -2.11 -18.31
CA GLY A 169 -7.18 -3.45 -17.76
C GLY A 169 -5.88 -4.25 -17.56
N THR A 170 -4.74 -3.74 -18.00
CA THR A 170 -3.42 -4.35 -17.73
C THR A 170 -2.79 -3.65 -16.52
N PRO A 171 -2.28 -4.39 -15.53
CA PRO A 171 -1.62 -3.80 -14.37
C PRO A 171 -0.40 -2.96 -14.77
N LYS A 172 -0.23 -1.80 -14.11
CA LYS A 172 0.92 -0.93 -14.27
C LYS A 172 1.96 -1.25 -13.21
N GLY A 173 3.20 -1.52 -13.62
CA GLY A 173 4.31 -1.71 -12.69
C GLY A 173 4.90 -0.38 -12.26
N VAL A 174 4.87 -0.10 -10.96
CA VAL A 174 5.43 1.10 -10.32
C VAL A 174 6.74 0.71 -9.62
N PRO A 175 7.91 0.94 -10.25
CA PRO A 175 9.19 0.67 -9.63
C PRO A 175 9.54 1.77 -8.63
N ILE A 176 9.88 1.38 -7.42
CA ILE A 176 10.36 2.29 -6.37
C ILE A 176 11.82 1.96 -6.08
N SER A 177 12.67 2.97 -6.20
CA SER A 177 14.10 2.81 -5.96
C SER A 177 14.44 2.79 -4.47
N TYR A 178 15.66 2.31 -4.16
CA TYR A 178 16.18 2.36 -2.79
C TYR A 178 16.32 3.80 -2.28
N SER A 179 16.61 4.78 -3.15
CA SER A 179 16.65 6.19 -2.77
C SER A 179 15.27 6.77 -2.49
N ASN A 180 14.24 6.38 -3.26
CA ASN A 180 12.87 6.79 -2.99
C ASN A 180 12.42 6.29 -1.61
N LEU A 181 12.64 4.99 -1.34
CA LEU A 181 12.28 4.36 -0.07
C LEU A 181 13.06 4.97 1.11
N ALA A 182 14.36 5.26 0.94
CA ALA A 182 15.17 5.93 1.95
C ALA A 182 14.61 7.32 2.29
N ALA A 183 14.30 8.12 1.26
CA ALA A 183 13.74 9.45 1.45
C ALA A 183 12.40 9.42 2.21
N TYR A 184 11.56 8.41 1.94
CA TYR A 184 10.32 8.19 2.68
C TYR A 184 10.59 7.87 4.15
N VAL A 185 11.41 6.83 4.42
CA VAL A 185 11.69 6.37 5.80
C VAL A 185 12.32 7.48 6.65
N GLU A 186 13.28 8.23 6.09
CA GLU A 186 13.91 9.36 6.78
C GLU A 186 12.89 10.49 7.04
N GLY A 187 12.11 10.85 6.02
CA GLY A 187 11.13 11.92 6.12
C GLY A 187 10.04 11.63 7.14
N VAL A 188 9.43 10.44 7.08
CA VAL A 188 8.34 10.05 7.98
C VAL A 188 8.84 9.83 9.41
N THR A 189 10.03 9.27 9.61
CA THR A 189 10.63 9.09 10.94
C THR A 189 10.81 10.43 11.66
N GLY A 190 11.10 11.50 10.92
CA GLY A 190 11.17 12.86 11.49
C GLY A 190 9.85 13.41 12.03
N LEU A 191 8.71 12.85 11.60
CA LEU A 191 7.38 13.23 12.11
C LEU A 191 6.97 12.41 13.34
N LEU A 192 7.44 11.16 13.43
CA LEU A 192 6.93 10.19 14.39
C LEU A 192 7.71 10.27 15.71
N ALA A 193 7.00 10.54 16.80
CA ALA A 193 7.54 10.47 18.16
C ALA A 193 7.48 9.03 18.70
N ILE A 194 8.01 8.06 17.92
CA ILE A 194 8.00 6.65 18.29
C ILE A 194 9.32 6.29 18.97
N PRO A 195 9.29 5.65 20.16
CA PRO A 195 10.51 5.23 20.84
C PRO A 195 11.21 4.07 20.12
N GLU A 196 12.50 3.92 20.36
CA GLU A 196 13.24 2.73 19.96
C GLU A 196 12.64 1.48 20.64
N GLY A 197 12.50 0.38 19.89
CA GLY A 197 11.95 -0.86 20.40
C GLY A 197 10.41 -0.90 20.42
N ALA A 198 9.74 0.10 19.87
CA ALA A 198 8.27 0.14 19.79
C ALA A 198 7.67 -1.05 19.04
N ARG A 199 6.42 -1.36 19.34
CA ARG A 199 5.65 -2.43 18.69
C ARG A 199 4.75 -1.86 17.60
N PHE A 200 4.98 -2.32 16.38
CA PHE A 200 4.27 -1.87 15.17
C PHE A 200 3.22 -2.87 14.74
N SER A 201 2.02 -2.40 14.43
CA SER A 201 1.04 -3.21 13.72
C SER A 201 1.48 -3.45 12.26
N GLN A 202 0.94 -4.51 11.63
CA GLN A 202 1.11 -4.71 10.20
C GLN A 202 -0.22 -5.19 9.60
N PHE A 203 -1.07 -4.25 9.23
CA PHE A 203 -2.44 -4.51 8.77
C PHE A 203 -2.59 -4.54 7.25
N PHE A 204 -1.59 -4.04 6.53
CA PHE A 204 -1.66 -3.97 5.07
C PHE A 204 -1.16 -5.25 4.42
N ASP A 205 -1.88 -5.69 3.39
CA ASP A 205 -1.38 -6.73 2.49
C ASP A 205 -0.12 -6.23 1.78
N LEU A 206 0.85 -7.14 1.53
CA LEU A 206 2.13 -6.77 0.92
C LEU A 206 1.98 -6.16 -0.49
N SER A 207 0.90 -6.47 -1.19
CA SER A 207 0.59 -5.87 -2.50
C SER A 207 0.21 -4.38 -2.46
N PHE A 208 0.13 -3.80 -1.25
CA PHE A 208 -0.02 -2.37 -1.01
C PHE A 208 1.27 -1.80 -0.43
N ASP A 209 1.77 -0.73 -1.02
CA ASP A 209 3.00 -0.08 -0.57
C ASP A 209 2.91 0.51 0.84
N LEU A 210 1.70 0.74 1.37
CA LEU A 210 1.48 1.11 2.78
C LEU A 210 2.08 0.07 3.74
N SER A 211 2.14 -1.21 3.37
CA SER A 211 2.81 -2.25 4.15
C SER A 211 4.31 -2.01 4.31
N MET A 212 4.92 -1.30 3.36
CA MET A 212 6.34 -0.94 3.41
C MET A 212 6.64 0.05 4.53
N HIS A 213 5.66 0.91 4.90
CA HIS A 213 5.79 1.76 6.09
C HIS A 213 6.06 0.89 7.32
N ASP A 214 5.17 -0.03 7.62
CA ASP A 214 5.27 -0.85 8.83
C ASP A 214 6.57 -1.66 8.86
N ILE A 215 6.95 -2.26 7.72
CA ILE A 215 8.17 -3.06 7.62
C ILE A 215 9.43 -2.21 7.83
N PHE A 216 9.61 -1.13 7.06
CA PHE A 216 10.87 -0.40 7.06
C PHE A 216 10.98 0.62 8.19
N VAL A 217 9.85 1.21 8.63
CA VAL A 217 9.87 2.13 9.78
C VAL A 217 10.07 1.36 11.09
N SER A 218 9.48 0.15 11.24
CA SER A 218 9.79 -0.69 12.40
C SER A 218 11.28 -1.06 12.47
N MET A 219 11.90 -1.39 11.33
CA MET A 219 13.34 -1.65 11.28
C MET A 219 14.16 -0.41 11.69
N ARG A 220 13.77 0.78 11.21
CA ARG A 220 14.45 2.05 11.53
C ARG A 220 14.39 2.38 13.03
N HIS A 221 13.30 2.05 13.70
CA HIS A 221 13.11 2.25 15.15
C HIS A 221 13.57 1.06 15.98
N ARG A 222 14.24 0.06 15.40
CA ARG A 222 14.60 -1.21 16.06
C ARG A 222 13.40 -1.84 16.78
N GLY A 223 12.20 -1.63 16.23
CA GLY A 223 10.94 -2.07 16.78
C GLY A 223 10.61 -3.51 16.45
N THR A 224 9.52 -4.00 17.02
CA THR A 224 8.94 -5.32 16.72
C THR A 224 7.78 -5.15 15.75
N LEU A 225 7.82 -5.81 14.60
CA LEU A 225 6.69 -5.90 13.67
C LEU A 225 5.78 -7.06 14.11
N VAL A 226 4.54 -6.76 14.41
CA VAL A 226 3.56 -7.74 14.92
C VAL A 226 2.52 -8.04 13.84
N ALA A 227 2.56 -9.26 13.30
CA ALA A 227 1.64 -9.70 12.28
C ALA A 227 0.28 -10.09 12.89
N PRO A 228 -0.85 -9.55 12.39
CA PRO A 228 -2.17 -9.95 12.82
C PRO A 228 -2.56 -11.30 12.22
N THR A 229 -3.38 -12.06 12.94
CA THR A 229 -4.13 -13.19 12.39
C THR A 229 -5.38 -12.70 11.65
N ALA A 230 -6.05 -13.59 10.89
CA ALA A 230 -7.32 -13.24 10.27
C ALA A 230 -8.39 -12.79 11.28
N VAL A 231 -8.40 -13.36 12.48
CA VAL A 231 -9.31 -12.95 13.57
C VAL A 231 -8.94 -11.57 14.10
N ASP A 232 -7.65 -11.27 14.22
CA ASP A 232 -7.16 -9.96 14.67
C ASP A 232 -7.56 -8.84 13.70
N MET A 233 -7.52 -9.13 12.40
CA MET A 233 -7.97 -8.17 11.37
C MET A 233 -9.48 -7.86 11.47
N MET A 234 -10.28 -8.80 11.97
CA MET A 234 -11.71 -8.59 12.23
C MET A 234 -11.97 -7.89 13.57
N MET A 235 -11.04 -7.99 14.52
CA MET A 235 -11.18 -7.48 15.88
C MET A 235 -9.96 -6.63 16.29
N PRO A 236 -9.71 -5.49 15.60
CA PRO A 236 -8.48 -4.72 15.78
C PRO A 236 -8.28 -4.22 17.22
N GLY A 237 -9.36 -3.86 17.94
CA GLY A 237 -9.26 -3.41 19.33
C GLY A 237 -8.74 -4.49 20.29
N ALA A 238 -9.14 -5.75 20.10
CA ALA A 238 -8.62 -6.86 20.90
C ALA A 238 -7.14 -7.14 20.58
N TYR A 239 -6.77 -7.08 19.31
CA TYR A 239 -5.40 -7.25 18.86
C TYR A 239 -4.46 -6.21 19.45
N VAL A 240 -4.74 -4.91 19.30
CA VAL A 240 -3.83 -3.85 19.74
C VAL A 240 -3.61 -3.88 21.24
N ALA A 241 -4.66 -4.18 22.02
CA ALA A 241 -4.55 -4.27 23.48
C ALA A 241 -3.73 -5.50 23.91
N ARG A 242 -3.98 -6.68 23.32
CA ARG A 242 -3.25 -7.91 23.61
C ARG A 242 -1.78 -7.79 23.25
N GLU A 243 -1.49 -7.22 22.07
CA GLU A 243 -0.13 -7.09 21.55
C GLU A 243 0.58 -5.83 22.03
N ARG A 244 -0.09 -4.95 22.76
CA ARG A 244 0.46 -3.67 23.25
C ARG A 244 1.11 -2.86 22.14
N ILE A 245 0.37 -2.64 21.07
CA ILE A 245 0.86 -1.91 19.89
C ILE A 245 1.08 -0.43 20.24
N ASP A 246 2.28 0.09 19.96
CA ASP A 246 2.65 1.49 20.15
C ASP A 246 2.38 2.33 18.91
N ALA A 247 2.66 1.76 17.73
CA ALA A 247 2.52 2.41 16.43
C ALA A 247 1.47 1.69 15.58
N TRP A 248 0.42 2.43 15.24
CA TRP A 248 -0.70 1.94 14.43
C TRP A 248 -0.72 2.63 13.08
N PHE A 249 -0.84 1.84 12.00
CA PHE A 249 -1.09 2.36 10.67
C PHE A 249 -2.20 1.58 9.97
N SER A 250 -3.21 2.27 9.48
CA SER A 250 -4.34 1.65 8.76
C SER A 250 -5.01 2.60 7.79
N VAL A 251 -5.95 2.06 6.99
CA VAL A 251 -6.91 2.90 6.28
C VAL A 251 -7.95 3.45 7.25
N PRO A 252 -8.57 4.61 6.96
CA PRO A 252 -9.61 5.22 7.81
C PRO A 252 -10.76 4.29 8.19
N LEU A 253 -11.17 3.39 7.28
CA LEU A 253 -12.23 2.42 7.53
C LEU A 253 -11.90 1.49 8.72
N VAL A 254 -10.66 0.97 8.78
CA VAL A 254 -10.20 0.12 9.90
C VAL A 254 -10.07 0.95 11.18
N GLY A 255 -9.65 2.22 11.06
CA GLY A 255 -9.65 3.17 12.17
C GLY A 255 -11.05 3.41 12.75
N ALA A 256 -12.07 3.55 11.89
CA ALA A 256 -13.46 3.68 12.33
C ALA A 256 -13.95 2.43 13.10
N GLN A 257 -13.57 1.24 12.64
CA GLN A 257 -13.87 -0.01 13.36
C GLN A 257 -13.18 -0.07 14.73
N LEU A 258 -11.91 0.36 14.80
CA LEU A 258 -11.17 0.47 16.05
C LEU A 258 -11.84 1.47 16.98
N GLY A 259 -12.15 2.68 16.51
CA GLY A 259 -12.78 3.74 17.28
C GLY A 259 -14.18 3.38 17.80
N ALA A 260 -14.95 2.57 17.06
CA ALA A 260 -16.23 2.03 17.50
C ALA A 260 -16.08 0.89 18.53
N GLY A 261 -14.88 0.33 18.66
CA GLY A 261 -14.58 -0.74 19.60
C GLY A 261 -14.51 -0.25 21.06
N LYS A 262 -14.59 -1.20 21.99
CA LYS A 262 -14.42 -0.89 23.41
C LYS A 262 -12.93 -0.81 23.75
N LEU A 263 -12.50 0.37 24.17
CA LEU A 263 -11.14 0.58 24.70
C LEU A 263 -10.96 -0.25 25.99
N ARG A 264 -9.89 -1.01 26.10
CA ARG A 264 -9.55 -1.78 27.30
C ARG A 264 -8.78 -0.88 28.28
N GLU A 265 -9.10 -1.00 29.57
CA GLU A 265 -8.48 -0.21 30.64
C GLU A 265 -6.96 -0.46 30.76
N ASP A 266 -6.49 -1.66 30.39
CA ASP A 266 -5.10 -2.07 30.47
C ASP A 266 -4.28 -1.70 29.21
N PHE A 267 -4.90 -1.11 28.19
CA PHE A 267 -4.19 -0.65 27.01
C PHE A 267 -3.56 0.74 27.23
N PRO A 268 -2.23 0.87 27.10
CA PRO A 268 -1.52 2.11 27.43
C PRO A 268 -1.77 3.25 26.43
N GLY A 269 -2.39 2.95 25.29
CA GLY A 269 -2.63 3.87 24.18
C GLY A 269 -1.49 3.91 23.16
N PHE A 270 -1.84 4.35 21.96
CA PHE A 270 -0.88 4.49 20.87
C PHE A 270 0.05 5.71 21.07
N ARG A 271 1.32 5.52 20.80
CA ARG A 271 2.28 6.64 20.67
C ARG A 271 2.10 7.35 19.35
N SER A 272 1.77 6.60 18.28
CA SER A 272 1.50 7.16 16.97
C SER A 272 0.38 6.39 16.29
N MET A 273 -0.61 7.11 15.77
CA MET A 273 -1.67 6.59 14.90
C MET A 273 -1.58 7.26 13.55
N LEU A 274 -1.53 6.47 12.48
CA LEU A 274 -1.44 6.96 11.12
C LEU A 274 -2.59 6.42 10.29
N PHE A 275 -3.12 7.26 9.42
CA PHE A 275 -4.13 6.91 8.44
C PHE A 275 -3.69 7.32 7.05
N CYS A 276 -3.91 6.47 6.07
CA CYS A 276 -3.64 6.74 4.66
C CYS A 276 -4.56 5.90 3.77
N GLY A 277 -4.56 6.19 2.48
CA GLY A 277 -5.25 5.39 1.46
C GLY A 277 -6.65 5.88 1.11
N GLU A 278 -7.33 6.58 2.02
CA GLU A 278 -8.67 7.17 1.80
C GLU A 278 -8.77 8.55 2.44
N ALA A 279 -9.84 9.27 2.15
CA ALA A 279 -10.18 10.48 2.90
C ALA A 279 -10.48 10.11 4.36
N LEU A 280 -9.87 10.81 5.30
CA LEU A 280 -10.05 10.59 6.75
C LEU A 280 -11.20 11.44 7.28
N PRO A 281 -12.37 10.86 7.63
CA PRO A 281 -13.46 11.60 8.23
C PRO A 281 -13.11 12.10 9.63
N MET A 282 -13.55 13.31 9.97
CA MET A 282 -13.31 13.88 11.30
C MET A 282 -14.01 13.11 12.42
N GLU A 283 -15.09 12.42 12.12
CA GLU A 283 -15.78 11.48 13.02
C GLU A 283 -14.87 10.31 13.41
N THR A 284 -14.10 9.80 12.45
CA THR A 284 -13.09 8.74 12.71
C THR A 284 -11.95 9.26 13.58
N VAL A 285 -11.47 10.49 13.32
CA VAL A 285 -10.46 11.15 14.16
C VAL A 285 -10.97 11.27 15.61
N ALA A 286 -12.19 11.76 15.80
CA ALA A 286 -12.79 11.90 17.12
C ALA A 286 -12.96 10.55 17.83
N ALA A 287 -13.41 9.52 17.14
CA ALA A 287 -13.58 8.17 17.69
C ALA A 287 -12.25 7.50 18.07
N CYS A 288 -11.17 7.80 17.34
CA CYS A 288 -9.85 7.22 17.59
C CYS A 288 -9.04 7.99 18.66
N ARG A 289 -9.37 9.25 18.94
CA ARG A 289 -8.62 10.07 19.90
C ARG A 289 -8.47 9.44 21.29
N PRO A 290 -9.49 8.77 21.89
CA PRO A 290 -9.35 8.11 23.17
C PRO A 290 -8.32 6.96 23.19
N TRP A 291 -7.91 6.45 22.03
CA TRP A 291 -6.94 5.37 21.90
C TRP A 291 -5.48 5.86 21.94
N LEU A 292 -5.25 7.18 21.98
CA LEU A 292 -3.91 7.75 22.09
C LEU A 292 -3.39 7.67 23.52
N ALA A 293 -2.12 7.36 23.67
CA ALA A 293 -1.39 7.54 24.92
C ALA A 293 -1.25 9.04 25.26
N ALA A 294 -0.92 9.36 26.49
CA ALA A 294 -0.54 10.74 26.86
C ALA A 294 0.64 11.21 25.99
N GLY A 295 0.45 12.31 25.26
CA GLY A 295 1.43 12.82 24.29
C GLY A 295 1.54 12.02 22.98
N GLY A 296 0.69 11.02 22.77
CA GLY A 296 0.55 10.32 21.49
C GLY A 296 0.00 11.24 20.41
N ARG A 297 0.33 10.93 19.14
CA ARG A 297 -0.07 11.74 17.99
C ARG A 297 -0.84 10.96 16.94
N MET A 298 -1.72 11.67 16.24
CA MET A 298 -2.52 11.13 15.14
C MET A 298 -2.24 11.90 13.85
N TRP A 299 -1.97 11.16 12.77
CA TRP A 299 -1.58 11.72 11.49
C TRP A 299 -2.49 11.26 10.37
N ASN A 300 -2.89 12.19 9.51
CA ASN A 300 -3.44 11.88 8.20
C ASN A 300 -2.32 11.98 7.16
N LEU A 301 -1.98 10.87 6.55
CA LEU A 301 -0.97 10.80 5.48
C LEU A 301 -1.67 10.71 4.11
N TYR A 302 -1.05 11.28 3.10
CA TYR A 302 -1.51 11.21 1.73
C TYR A 302 -0.34 11.00 0.78
N GLY A 303 -0.51 10.11 -0.20
CA GLY A 303 0.39 9.90 -1.32
C GLY A 303 -0.11 8.77 -2.21
N PRO A 304 0.22 8.80 -3.52
CA PRO A 304 0.08 7.65 -4.42
C PRO A 304 1.35 6.80 -4.37
N THR A 305 1.26 5.55 -4.83
CA THR A 305 2.39 4.61 -4.92
C THR A 305 3.57 5.20 -5.71
N GLU A 306 3.29 5.97 -6.76
CA GLU A 306 4.26 6.66 -7.61
C GLU A 306 5.09 7.74 -6.86
N ALA A 307 4.65 8.11 -5.66
CA ALA A 307 5.36 9.03 -4.76
C ALA A 307 5.79 8.36 -3.45
N THR A 308 5.95 7.05 -3.48
CA THR A 308 6.49 6.19 -2.42
C THR A 308 5.70 6.28 -1.12
N ILE A 309 4.65 5.46 -1.01
CA ILE A 309 3.85 5.22 0.20
C ILE A 309 2.97 6.43 0.57
N ALA A 310 3.57 7.48 1.10
CA ALA A 310 2.91 8.73 1.45
C ALA A 310 3.86 9.92 1.26
N PHE A 311 3.31 11.08 0.99
CA PHE A 311 4.07 12.25 0.55
C PHE A 311 3.81 13.50 1.39
N THR A 312 2.59 13.64 1.90
CA THR A 312 2.18 14.73 2.79
C THR A 312 1.63 14.18 4.10
N ALA A 313 1.66 14.99 5.14
CA ALA A 313 1.15 14.65 6.47
C ALA A 313 0.45 15.85 7.12
N ALA A 314 -0.68 15.58 7.78
CA ALA A 314 -1.36 16.51 8.68
C ALA A 314 -1.40 15.92 10.09
N ASP A 315 -0.97 16.68 11.08
CA ASP A 315 -1.24 16.35 12.48
C ASP A 315 -2.71 16.68 12.80
N VAL A 316 -3.49 15.64 13.09
CA VAL A 316 -4.92 15.76 13.37
C VAL A 316 -5.25 15.48 14.84
N THR A 317 -4.22 15.39 15.71
CA THR A 317 -4.36 15.04 17.13
C THR A 317 -5.33 15.98 17.84
N GLU A 318 -5.15 17.29 17.69
CA GLU A 318 -5.93 18.34 18.33
C GLU A 318 -6.85 19.09 17.35
N SER A 319 -7.12 18.51 16.17
CA SER A 319 -8.00 19.15 15.19
C SER A 319 -9.38 19.41 15.79
N VAL A 320 -9.83 20.66 15.71
CA VAL A 320 -11.13 21.12 16.23
C VAL A 320 -12.24 21.09 15.18
N ARG A 321 -11.92 20.75 13.94
CA ARG A 321 -12.91 20.63 12.86
C ARG A 321 -13.96 19.57 13.25
N ALA A 322 -15.24 19.96 13.24
CA ALA A 322 -16.29 19.08 13.71
C ALA A 322 -16.76 18.07 12.65
N HIS A 323 -16.70 18.43 11.37
CA HIS A 323 -17.25 17.66 10.27
C HIS A 323 -16.38 17.71 9.01
N GLY A 324 -16.67 16.78 8.07
CA GLY A 324 -15.95 16.65 6.81
C GLY A 324 -14.69 15.82 6.94
N ASN A 325 -13.75 15.99 6.01
CA ASN A 325 -12.51 15.23 5.98
C ASN A 325 -11.35 16.05 6.54
N ALA A 326 -10.37 15.35 7.11
CA ALA A 326 -9.11 15.94 7.54
C ALA A 326 -8.32 16.49 6.35
N SER A 327 -7.50 17.52 6.60
CA SER A 327 -6.50 17.99 5.64
C SER A 327 -5.56 16.85 5.25
N ILE A 328 -5.08 16.86 4.00
CA ILE A 328 -3.99 15.97 3.55
C ILE A 328 -2.61 16.51 3.93
N GLY A 329 -2.56 17.67 4.54
CA GLY A 329 -1.37 18.24 5.16
C GLY A 329 -0.37 18.85 4.18
N ARG A 330 0.91 18.82 4.60
CA ARG A 330 2.05 19.38 3.87
C ARG A 330 3.09 18.31 3.55
N PRO A 331 3.91 18.49 2.51
CA PRO A 331 4.99 17.56 2.22
C PRO A 331 5.97 17.48 3.39
N PHE A 332 6.44 16.27 3.66
CA PHE A 332 7.47 16.03 4.69
C PHE A 332 8.83 15.71 4.09
N GLY A 333 9.87 15.76 4.89
CA GLY A 333 11.26 15.62 4.44
C GLY A 333 11.67 16.78 3.54
N VAL A 334 12.27 16.46 2.39
CA VAL A 334 12.71 17.43 1.37
C VAL A 334 11.80 17.47 0.14
N ASN A 335 10.62 16.87 0.24
CA ASN A 335 9.62 16.86 -0.82
C ASN A 335 8.97 18.23 -0.99
N ARG A 336 8.38 18.45 -2.16
CA ARG A 336 7.64 19.68 -2.51
C ARG A 336 6.35 19.34 -3.21
N THR A 337 5.35 20.21 -3.04
CA THR A 337 4.09 20.17 -3.77
C THR A 337 3.94 21.46 -4.58
N ALA A 338 3.26 21.35 -5.72
CA ALA A 338 2.78 22.46 -6.51
C ALA A 338 1.35 22.16 -6.97
N MET A 339 0.72 23.09 -7.68
CA MET A 339 -0.62 22.92 -8.22
C MET A 339 -0.59 23.16 -9.74
N LEU A 340 -1.26 22.30 -10.49
CA LEU A 340 -1.55 22.53 -11.89
C LEU A 340 -2.93 23.19 -12.00
N ALA A 341 -2.93 24.46 -12.41
CA ALA A 341 -4.14 25.21 -12.62
C ALA A 341 -4.89 24.74 -13.89
N ALA A 342 -6.15 25.12 -14.04
CA ALA A 342 -7.00 24.70 -15.16
C ALA A 342 -6.48 25.15 -16.54
N ASP A 343 -5.68 26.22 -16.59
CA ASP A 343 -5.03 26.72 -17.81
C ASP A 343 -3.69 26.01 -18.14
N GLY A 344 -3.30 25.02 -17.33
CA GLY A 344 -2.05 24.27 -17.49
C GLY A 344 -0.83 24.92 -16.83
N THR A 345 -0.99 26.03 -16.13
CA THR A 345 0.11 26.70 -15.41
C THR A 345 0.47 25.95 -14.13
N VAL A 346 1.78 25.75 -13.89
CA VAL A 346 2.28 25.21 -12.62
C VAL A 346 2.45 26.34 -11.61
N VAL A 347 1.75 26.24 -10.49
CA VAL A 347 1.79 27.17 -9.36
C VAL A 347 2.58 26.54 -8.22
N ASP A 348 3.86 26.95 -8.05
CA ASP A 348 4.78 26.38 -7.05
C ASP A 348 4.38 26.71 -5.61
N GLN A 349 3.70 27.82 -5.38
CA GLN A 349 3.25 28.28 -4.06
C GLN A 349 1.78 28.68 -4.12
N PRO A 350 0.87 27.70 -4.17
CA PRO A 350 -0.55 27.99 -4.22
C PRO A 350 -1.02 28.67 -2.93
N GLN A 351 -1.96 29.61 -3.10
CA GLN A 351 -2.47 30.47 -2.04
C GLN A 351 -3.84 30.01 -1.53
N LEU A 352 -4.28 30.60 -0.43
CA LEU A 352 -5.62 30.41 0.12
C LEU A 352 -6.70 30.63 -0.96
N GLY A 353 -7.54 29.64 -1.16
CA GLY A 353 -8.63 29.65 -2.15
C GLY A 353 -8.27 29.00 -3.48
N ASP A 354 -6.99 28.76 -3.76
CA ASP A 354 -6.57 28.09 -5.00
C ASP A 354 -7.09 26.64 -5.05
N GLU A 355 -7.47 26.25 -6.28
CA GLU A 355 -7.96 24.91 -6.59
C GLU A 355 -7.32 24.41 -7.89
N GLY A 356 -6.84 23.16 -7.91
CA GLY A 356 -6.21 22.55 -9.07
C GLY A 356 -5.74 21.13 -8.82
N GLU A 357 -5.07 20.52 -9.81
CA GLU A 357 -4.46 19.20 -9.66
C GLU A 357 -3.19 19.29 -8.82
N LEU A 358 -3.07 18.44 -7.79
CA LEU A 358 -1.89 18.39 -6.95
C LEU A 358 -0.70 17.76 -7.71
N LEU A 359 0.41 18.46 -7.70
CA LEU A 359 1.69 18.02 -8.25
C LEU A 359 2.66 17.65 -7.13
N LEU A 360 3.40 16.55 -7.33
CA LEU A 360 4.34 16.03 -6.35
C LEU A 360 5.76 16.05 -6.95
N GLY A 361 6.73 16.61 -6.22
CA GLY A 361 8.12 16.73 -6.67
C GLY A 361 9.11 16.49 -5.54
N GLY A 362 10.18 15.77 -5.82
CA GLY A 362 11.22 15.47 -4.85
C GLY A 362 11.72 14.03 -4.91
N PRO A 363 12.58 13.61 -3.97
CA PRO A 363 13.26 12.33 -4.03
C PRO A 363 12.36 11.11 -3.83
N GLN A 364 11.14 11.27 -3.32
CA GLN A 364 10.19 10.16 -3.20
C GLN A 364 9.45 9.85 -4.51
N VAL A 365 9.50 10.75 -5.50
CA VAL A 365 8.81 10.54 -6.78
C VAL A 365 9.58 9.52 -7.62
N PHE A 366 8.88 8.48 -8.08
CA PHE A 366 9.46 7.42 -8.90
C PHE A 366 10.01 7.91 -10.26
N ALA A 367 10.76 7.06 -10.96
CA ALA A 367 11.36 7.43 -12.24
C ALA A 367 10.39 7.33 -13.43
N GLY A 368 9.33 6.53 -13.31
CA GLY A 368 8.36 6.21 -14.35
C GLY A 368 7.91 4.75 -14.26
N TYR A 369 6.87 4.39 -15.01
CA TYR A 369 6.34 3.03 -15.02
C TYR A 369 7.31 2.04 -15.68
N SER A 370 7.34 0.80 -15.21
CA SER A 370 8.11 -0.31 -15.82
C SER A 370 7.34 -1.03 -16.95
N THR A 371 6.17 -0.53 -17.32
CA THR A 371 5.30 -1.01 -18.38
C THR A 371 5.02 0.11 -19.39
N ASP A 372 4.52 -0.23 -20.59
CA ASP A 372 4.12 0.76 -21.60
C ASP A 372 2.90 1.57 -21.13
N ALA A 373 3.14 2.56 -20.27
CA ALA A 373 2.15 3.51 -19.79
C ALA A 373 2.59 4.95 -20.15
N PRO A 374 1.66 5.86 -20.42
CA PRO A 374 1.99 7.25 -20.69
C PRO A 374 2.79 7.88 -19.54
N SER A 375 3.69 8.81 -19.88
CA SER A 375 4.43 9.58 -18.88
C SER A 375 3.47 10.35 -17.97
N PRO A 376 3.57 10.18 -16.65
CA PRO A 376 2.70 10.87 -15.71
C PRO A 376 3.28 12.23 -15.25
N PHE A 377 4.29 12.74 -15.94
CA PHE A 377 4.98 13.97 -15.52
C PHE A 377 4.53 15.19 -16.32
N VAL A 378 4.64 16.36 -15.68
CA VAL A 378 4.44 17.65 -16.37
C VAL A 378 5.65 17.93 -17.26
N GLU A 379 5.40 18.19 -18.54
CA GLU A 379 6.44 18.52 -19.51
C GLU A 379 6.89 20.00 -19.41
N GLY A 380 8.12 20.28 -19.84
CA GLY A 380 8.63 21.65 -19.97
C GLY A 380 8.99 22.35 -18.65
N THR A 381 9.05 21.64 -17.53
CA THR A 381 9.42 22.18 -16.22
C THR A 381 10.82 21.73 -15.79
N SER A 382 11.54 22.59 -15.03
CA SER A 382 12.86 22.25 -14.46
C SER A 382 12.79 21.22 -13.33
N THR A 383 11.67 21.18 -12.61
CA THR A 383 11.38 20.19 -11.59
C THR A 383 10.54 19.09 -12.22
N ARG A 384 10.89 17.83 -11.96
CA ARG A 384 10.06 16.69 -12.38
C ARG A 384 8.84 16.60 -11.49
N TRP A 385 7.72 17.14 -11.95
CA TRP A 385 6.44 17.13 -11.28
C TRP A 385 5.60 15.93 -11.70
N TYR A 386 5.31 15.03 -10.75
CA TYR A 386 4.35 13.94 -10.95
C TYR A 386 2.93 14.49 -10.84
N ARG A 387 2.09 14.16 -11.80
CA ARG A 387 0.65 14.47 -11.81
C ARG A 387 -0.10 13.45 -10.98
N SER A 388 -0.61 13.86 -9.82
CA SER A 388 -1.32 12.93 -8.93
C SER A 388 -2.69 12.49 -9.47
N GLY A 389 -3.28 13.30 -10.36
CA GLY A 389 -4.67 13.16 -10.78
C GLY A 389 -5.67 13.59 -9.70
N ASP A 390 -5.22 14.03 -8.53
CA ASP A 390 -6.06 14.42 -7.41
C ASP A 390 -6.27 15.94 -7.39
N LEU A 391 -7.53 16.37 -7.40
CA LEU A 391 -7.93 17.77 -7.25
C LEU A 391 -7.90 18.14 -5.78
N VAL A 392 -7.26 19.26 -5.48
CA VAL A 392 -7.15 19.80 -4.12
C VAL A 392 -7.56 21.27 -4.09
N ARG A 393 -7.97 21.71 -2.91
CA ARG A 393 -8.19 23.12 -2.60
C ARG A 393 -7.41 23.48 -1.35
N ILE A 394 -6.85 24.70 -1.35
CA ILE A 394 -6.22 25.26 -0.16
C ILE A 394 -7.24 26.11 0.59
N ASP A 395 -7.44 25.81 1.87
CA ASP A 395 -8.17 26.68 2.78
C ASP A 395 -7.27 27.11 3.95
N ASP A 396 -7.82 27.86 4.93
CA ASP A 396 -7.11 28.42 6.07
C ASP A 396 -6.54 27.34 7.00
N GLU A 397 -7.12 26.14 7.02
CA GLU A 397 -6.68 25.02 7.85
C GLU A 397 -5.73 24.05 7.10
N GLY A 398 -5.56 24.17 5.77
CA GLY A 398 -4.63 23.34 5.00
C GLY A 398 -5.06 22.97 3.59
N VAL A 399 -4.55 21.85 3.10
CA VAL A 399 -4.83 21.30 1.77
C VAL A 399 -5.89 20.20 1.87
N TYR A 400 -6.96 20.32 1.10
CA TYR A 400 -8.10 19.39 1.14
C TYR A 400 -8.33 18.73 -0.21
N PHE A 401 -8.48 17.41 -0.16
CA PHE A 401 -8.88 16.61 -1.32
C PHE A 401 -10.32 16.95 -1.74
N ARG A 402 -10.55 17.17 -3.04
CA ARG A 402 -11.84 17.53 -3.63
C ARG A 402 -12.38 16.51 -4.61
N GLY A 403 -11.54 15.61 -5.10
CA GLY A 403 -11.90 14.61 -6.10
C GLY A 403 -10.74 14.26 -7.02
N ARG A 404 -11.05 13.67 -8.16
CA ARG A 404 -10.05 13.30 -9.16
C ARG A 404 -10.40 13.87 -10.53
N VAL A 405 -9.37 14.07 -11.35
CA VAL A 405 -9.51 14.46 -12.77
C VAL A 405 -9.90 13.26 -13.64
N ASP A 406 -9.69 12.03 -13.16
CA ASP A 406 -9.93 10.77 -13.85
C ASP A 406 -11.06 9.94 -13.19
N SER A 407 -11.22 8.68 -13.62
CA SER A 407 -12.21 7.75 -13.09
C SER A 407 -11.69 6.82 -12.00
N GLN A 408 -10.49 7.07 -11.48
CA GLN A 408 -9.98 6.31 -10.33
C GLN A 408 -10.76 6.65 -9.08
N VAL A 409 -10.92 5.65 -8.23
CA VAL A 409 -11.53 5.81 -6.92
C VAL A 409 -10.67 5.15 -5.83
N LYS A 410 -10.74 5.70 -4.63
CA LYS A 410 -10.26 5.04 -3.43
C LYS A 410 -11.45 4.37 -2.76
N PHE A 411 -11.45 3.04 -2.69
CA PHE A 411 -12.56 2.25 -2.20
C PHE A 411 -12.07 1.18 -1.22
N ARG A 412 -12.44 1.32 0.06
CA ARG A 412 -12.02 0.44 1.15
C ARG A 412 -10.48 0.27 1.23
N GLY A 413 -9.76 1.36 1.04
CA GLY A 413 -8.29 1.39 1.03
C GLY A 413 -7.64 1.00 -0.29
N TYR A 414 -8.41 0.49 -1.25
CA TYR A 414 -7.91 0.09 -2.57
C TYR A 414 -8.01 1.23 -3.57
N ARG A 415 -6.94 1.43 -4.36
CA ARG A 415 -6.97 2.33 -5.52
C ARG A 415 -7.49 1.55 -6.73
N ILE A 416 -8.68 1.87 -7.19
CA ILE A 416 -9.40 1.14 -8.24
C ILE A 416 -9.59 2.02 -9.47
N GLU A 417 -9.20 1.50 -10.63
CA GLU A 417 -9.62 2.02 -11.93
C GLU A 417 -11.00 1.46 -12.27
N LEU A 418 -12.04 2.27 -12.23
CA LEU A 418 -13.40 1.82 -12.60
C LEU A 418 -13.42 1.30 -14.04
N GLY A 419 -12.60 1.85 -14.93
CA GLY A 419 -12.46 1.41 -16.31
C GLY A 419 -11.93 -0.02 -16.46
N GLU A 420 -11.12 -0.53 -15.50
CA GLU A 420 -10.68 -1.93 -15.50
C GLU A 420 -11.89 -2.86 -15.28
N ILE A 421 -12.73 -2.55 -14.29
CA ILE A 421 -13.95 -3.32 -14.00
C ILE A 421 -14.88 -3.30 -15.21
N GLU A 422 -15.08 -2.12 -15.81
CA GLU A 422 -15.90 -1.94 -17.00
C GLU A 422 -15.40 -2.75 -18.19
N THR A 423 -14.09 -2.80 -18.40
CA THR A 423 -13.46 -3.55 -19.49
C THR A 423 -13.67 -5.05 -19.31
N VAL A 424 -13.47 -5.57 -18.10
CA VAL A 424 -13.72 -6.98 -17.80
C VAL A 424 -15.20 -7.30 -17.92
N ALA A 425 -16.09 -6.44 -17.44
CA ALA A 425 -17.55 -6.63 -17.55
C ALA A 425 -18.03 -6.67 -19.01
N ARG A 426 -17.51 -5.78 -19.88
CA ARG A 426 -17.81 -5.82 -21.33
C ARG A 426 -17.44 -7.16 -21.93
N ARG A 427 -16.24 -7.65 -21.64
CA ARG A 427 -15.75 -8.93 -22.17
C ARG A 427 -16.55 -10.11 -21.63
N THR A 428 -16.81 -10.16 -20.33
CA THR A 428 -17.44 -11.30 -19.65
C THR A 428 -18.92 -11.45 -19.99
N PHE A 429 -19.65 -10.32 -20.16
CA PHE A 429 -21.10 -10.31 -20.36
C PHE A 429 -21.55 -9.86 -21.74
N GLY A 430 -20.60 -9.50 -22.63
CA GLY A 430 -20.92 -9.02 -23.99
C GLY A 430 -21.58 -7.63 -24.02
N LEU A 431 -21.40 -6.83 -22.95
CA LEU A 431 -22.00 -5.50 -22.83
C LEU A 431 -21.28 -4.49 -23.73
N LYS A 432 -22.03 -3.60 -24.38
CA LYS A 432 -21.49 -2.49 -25.17
C LYS A 432 -21.34 -1.25 -24.31
N THR A 433 -22.34 -0.97 -23.51
CA THR A 433 -22.44 0.22 -22.66
C THR A 433 -22.44 -0.19 -21.19
N VAL A 434 -21.40 0.15 -20.48
CA VAL A 434 -21.25 -0.18 -19.06
C VAL A 434 -20.57 0.97 -18.33
N ALA A 435 -21.04 1.24 -17.12
CA ALA A 435 -20.41 2.16 -16.19
C ALA A 435 -20.38 1.56 -14.78
N VAL A 436 -19.28 1.78 -14.08
CA VAL A 436 -19.17 1.42 -12.67
C VAL A 436 -19.00 2.68 -11.85
N VAL A 437 -19.67 2.74 -10.71
CA VAL A 437 -19.57 3.86 -9.76
C VAL A 437 -19.43 3.34 -8.33
N VAL A 438 -18.93 4.18 -7.43
CA VAL A 438 -19.09 3.99 -5.98
C VAL A 438 -20.37 4.68 -5.56
N SER A 439 -21.30 3.94 -4.95
CA SER A 439 -22.56 4.43 -4.39
C SER A 439 -22.54 4.27 -2.87
N GLY A 440 -22.97 5.30 -2.14
CA GLY A 440 -22.90 5.36 -0.68
C GLY A 440 -21.56 5.90 -0.17
N GLU A 441 -21.43 6.02 1.15
CA GLU A 441 -20.25 6.55 1.83
C GLU A 441 -19.83 5.63 2.99
N GLY A 442 -18.56 5.71 3.39
CA GLY A 442 -18.01 4.98 4.53
C GLY A 442 -18.22 3.46 4.41
N VAL A 443 -18.75 2.85 5.45
CA VAL A 443 -19.01 1.39 5.51
C VAL A 443 -20.09 0.92 4.53
N ASP A 444 -21.01 1.80 4.15
CA ASP A 444 -22.11 1.53 3.21
C ASP A 444 -21.72 1.73 1.75
N ALA A 445 -20.49 2.22 1.49
CA ALA A 445 -19.97 2.38 0.15
C ALA A 445 -19.88 1.03 -0.58
N ARG A 446 -20.30 0.99 -1.84
CA ARG A 446 -20.26 -0.19 -2.69
C ARG A 446 -20.04 0.18 -4.15
N LEU A 447 -19.45 -0.74 -4.89
CA LEU A 447 -19.37 -0.67 -6.35
C LEU A 447 -20.70 -1.14 -6.95
N VAL A 448 -21.22 -0.37 -7.92
CA VAL A 448 -22.44 -0.67 -8.66
C VAL A 448 -22.13 -0.62 -10.14
N LEU A 449 -22.51 -1.68 -10.87
CA LEU A 449 -22.37 -1.78 -12.32
C LEU A 449 -23.70 -1.39 -12.98
N PHE A 450 -23.66 -0.43 -13.91
CA PHE A 450 -24.79 -0.05 -14.74
C PHE A 450 -24.58 -0.50 -16.18
N HIS A 451 -25.64 -1.00 -16.83
CA HIS A 451 -25.65 -1.39 -18.25
C HIS A 451 -26.98 -1.02 -18.90
N LEU A 452 -27.06 -1.03 -20.24
CA LEU A 452 -28.33 -0.75 -20.93
C LEU A 452 -29.23 -1.99 -20.92
N THR A 453 -30.52 -1.72 -20.78
CA THR A 453 -31.59 -2.74 -20.91
C THR A 453 -31.48 -3.44 -22.27
N GLY A 454 -31.57 -4.78 -22.28
CA GLY A 454 -31.51 -5.61 -23.50
C GLY A 454 -30.07 -5.89 -24.02
N GLU A 455 -29.00 -5.33 -23.44
CA GLU A 455 -27.65 -5.70 -23.83
C GLU A 455 -27.20 -7.04 -23.22
N ALA A 456 -27.61 -7.35 -21.99
CA ALA A 456 -27.31 -8.63 -21.38
C ALA A 456 -28.26 -9.72 -21.86
N ALA A 457 -27.72 -10.91 -22.19
CA ALA A 457 -28.49 -12.09 -22.63
C ALA A 457 -29.27 -12.76 -21.47
N GLY A 458 -29.26 -12.19 -20.27
CA GLY A 458 -29.93 -12.71 -19.06
C GLY A 458 -29.47 -11.96 -17.83
N ALA A 459 -29.76 -12.52 -16.65
CA ALA A 459 -29.28 -11.95 -15.39
C ALA A 459 -27.74 -11.94 -15.34
N ILE A 460 -27.14 -10.83 -14.91
CA ILE A 460 -25.69 -10.68 -14.75
C ILE A 460 -25.25 -11.37 -13.46
N ASP A 461 -24.48 -12.45 -13.58
CA ASP A 461 -23.80 -13.08 -12.47
C ASP A 461 -22.43 -12.41 -12.25
N LEU A 462 -22.37 -11.44 -11.34
CA LEU A 462 -21.19 -10.66 -11.03
C LEU A 462 -20.01 -11.50 -10.51
N GLN A 463 -20.25 -12.70 -9.94
CA GLN A 463 -19.20 -13.58 -9.45
C GLN A 463 -18.25 -14.07 -10.57
N ARG A 464 -18.75 -14.09 -11.83
CA ARG A 464 -17.94 -14.43 -12.99
C ARG A 464 -16.78 -13.45 -13.26
N LEU A 465 -16.91 -12.21 -12.76
CA LEU A 465 -15.82 -11.24 -12.82
C LEU A 465 -14.61 -11.66 -11.95
N GLY A 466 -14.83 -12.50 -10.93
CA GLY A 466 -13.80 -13.01 -10.03
C GLY A 466 -12.74 -13.89 -10.69
N THR A 467 -12.93 -14.29 -11.96
CA THR A 467 -11.87 -14.96 -12.74
C THR A 467 -10.71 -14.02 -13.06
N ASP A 468 -10.99 -12.73 -13.25
CA ASP A 468 -10.02 -11.72 -13.70
C ASP A 468 -9.77 -10.62 -12.65
N LEU A 469 -10.78 -10.32 -11.82
CA LEU A 469 -10.76 -9.22 -10.85
C LEU A 469 -10.61 -9.73 -9.42
N PRO A 470 -9.79 -9.06 -8.58
CA PRO A 470 -9.79 -9.28 -7.15
C PRO A 470 -11.17 -9.05 -6.52
N SER A 471 -11.47 -9.73 -5.43
CA SER A 471 -12.78 -9.68 -4.78
C SER A 471 -13.25 -8.27 -4.40
N TYR A 472 -12.33 -7.37 -4.06
CA TYR A 472 -12.65 -5.98 -3.72
C TYR A 472 -13.04 -5.11 -4.94
N MET A 473 -12.81 -5.59 -6.16
CA MET A 473 -13.21 -4.93 -7.41
C MET A 473 -14.53 -5.47 -7.97
N ILE A 474 -15.12 -6.51 -7.39
CA ILE A 474 -16.39 -7.07 -7.86
C ILE A 474 -17.53 -6.18 -7.39
N PRO A 475 -18.37 -5.63 -8.32
CA PRO A 475 -19.52 -4.84 -7.94
C PRO A 475 -20.51 -5.65 -7.08
N ALA A 476 -21.13 -4.98 -6.11
CA ALA A 476 -22.11 -5.61 -5.23
C ALA A 476 -23.45 -5.88 -5.94
N GLU A 477 -23.77 -5.08 -6.97
CA GLU A 477 -24.99 -5.20 -7.76
C GLU A 477 -24.80 -4.73 -9.20
N ALA A 478 -25.65 -5.22 -10.11
CA ALA A 478 -25.77 -4.77 -11.49
C ALA A 478 -27.17 -4.21 -11.72
N MET A 479 -27.27 -3.06 -12.38
CA MET A 479 -28.53 -2.36 -12.66
C MET A 479 -28.67 -2.08 -14.15
N ALA A 480 -29.79 -2.50 -14.73
CA ALA A 480 -30.14 -2.18 -16.10
C ALA A 480 -30.81 -0.80 -16.17
N LEU A 481 -30.47 -0.02 -17.18
CA LEU A 481 -31.06 1.29 -17.46
C LEU A 481 -31.51 1.36 -18.92
N ASP A 482 -32.62 2.05 -19.17
CA ASP A 482 -33.08 2.30 -20.53
C ASP A 482 -32.20 3.30 -21.29
N ALA A 483 -31.56 4.20 -20.53
CA ALA A 483 -30.58 5.14 -21.07
C ALA A 483 -29.51 5.48 -20.01
N MET A 484 -28.23 5.57 -20.44
CA MET A 484 -27.18 6.08 -19.60
C MET A 484 -27.26 7.61 -19.51
N PRO A 485 -27.22 8.18 -18.28
CA PRO A 485 -27.14 9.63 -18.14
C PRO A 485 -25.82 10.14 -18.70
N THR A 486 -25.86 11.24 -19.42
CA THR A 486 -24.67 11.89 -19.99
C THR A 486 -24.55 13.32 -19.48
N ASN A 487 -23.30 13.77 -19.30
CA ASN A 487 -22.98 15.15 -18.98
C ASN A 487 -23.06 16.05 -20.23
N GLN A 488 -22.81 17.35 -20.05
CA GLN A 488 -22.86 18.36 -21.13
C GLN A 488 -21.91 18.05 -22.31
N ASN A 489 -20.88 17.24 -22.09
CA ASN A 489 -19.89 16.83 -23.10
C ASN A 489 -20.23 15.49 -23.75
N GLY A 490 -21.43 14.92 -23.51
CA GLY A 490 -21.86 13.63 -24.04
C GLY A 490 -21.20 12.41 -23.41
N LYS A 491 -20.43 12.57 -22.33
CA LYS A 491 -19.82 11.46 -21.58
C LYS A 491 -20.77 10.98 -20.49
N ILE A 492 -20.70 9.69 -20.11
CA ILE A 492 -21.48 9.11 -19.02
C ILE A 492 -21.32 9.94 -17.74
N ASP A 493 -22.43 10.39 -17.17
CA ASP A 493 -22.46 11.14 -15.91
C ASP A 493 -22.45 10.18 -14.70
N ARG A 494 -21.26 9.85 -14.23
CA ARG A 494 -21.08 8.97 -13.06
C ARG A 494 -21.62 9.57 -11.76
N ARG A 495 -21.70 10.91 -11.64
CA ARG A 495 -22.29 11.57 -10.46
C ARG A 495 -23.79 11.32 -10.41
N ALA A 496 -24.46 11.47 -11.55
CA ALA A 496 -25.88 11.16 -11.66
C ALA A 496 -26.17 9.68 -11.39
N LEU A 497 -25.29 8.76 -11.82
CA LEU A 497 -25.42 7.34 -11.53
C LEU A 497 -25.23 7.03 -10.04
N ALA A 498 -24.22 7.63 -9.40
CA ALA A 498 -23.93 7.41 -7.98
C ALA A 498 -25.03 7.93 -7.04
N ALA A 499 -25.74 8.98 -7.46
CA ALA A 499 -26.85 9.59 -6.72
C ALA A 499 -28.18 8.83 -6.83
N ARG A 500 -28.27 7.76 -7.66
CA ARG A 500 -29.52 7.01 -7.83
C ARG A 500 -29.91 6.25 -6.57
N PRO A 501 -31.21 6.29 -6.18
CA PRO A 501 -31.68 5.52 -5.05
C PRO A 501 -31.59 4.01 -5.31
N ARG A 502 -31.53 3.23 -4.23
CA ARG A 502 -31.51 1.76 -4.28
C ARG A 502 -32.84 1.22 -4.82
N GLY A 503 -32.82 0.33 -5.81
CA GLY A 503 -33.92 -0.55 -6.13
C GLY A 503 -35.13 0.11 -6.80
N THR A 504 -34.93 1.03 -7.75
CA THR A 504 -36.00 1.38 -8.73
C THR A 504 -35.64 0.93 -10.13
#